data_aac2098fbcc1730627980c13ca0b1562
#
_entry.id   aac2098fbcc1730627980c13ca0b1562
#
_cell.length_a   1.000
_cell.length_b   1.000
_cell.length_c   1.000
_cell.angle_alpha   90.00
_cell.angle_beta   90.00
_cell.angle_gamma   90.00
#
_symmetry.space_group_name_H-M   'P 1'
#
loop_
_entity.id
_entity.type
_entity.pdbx_description
1 polymer ?
#
loop_
_entity_poly.entity_id
_entity_poly.type
_entity_poly.pdbx_seq_one_letter_code
_entity_poly.pdbx_strand_id
1 'polypeptide(L)'
;MNAITTVPAKRAELTYLEIEVDGKLLAHHFAGRLGAHPLQLSPLGWSSGSPAQRAATVTQFLGEKPSQLKSGRVPVLVCEECGDVACGALAVRVIREADSIRWTDWLYEDGYEPGRPLDWPTQPGDLVFNLNAYEAAIRKAL
;
A
#
# COMPACT_ATOMS: atom_id res chain seq x y z
N MET A 1 2.79 8.35 -17.16
CA MET A 1 2.17 7.78 -15.94
C MET A 1 2.89 6.51 -15.52
N ASN A 2 2.89 6.24 -14.24
CA ASN A 2 3.44 4.99 -13.73
C ASN A 2 2.51 3.82 -14.07
N ALA A 3 3.09 2.64 -14.26
CA ALA A 3 2.32 1.41 -14.47
C ALA A 3 2.17 0.68 -13.14
N ILE A 4 0.99 0.13 -12.87
CA ILE A 4 0.73 -0.66 -11.67
C ILE A 4 0.16 -2.01 -12.08
N THR A 5 0.64 -3.07 -11.43
CA THR A 5 0.08 -4.40 -11.53
C THR A 5 0.01 -5.01 -10.13
N THR A 6 -0.86 -5.99 -9.96
CA THR A 6 -0.92 -6.80 -8.76
C THR A 6 -0.75 -8.26 -9.16
N VAL A 7 0.07 -8.98 -8.40
CA VAL A 7 0.39 -10.37 -8.71
C VAL A 7 0.18 -11.25 -7.49
N PRO A 8 -0.35 -12.47 -7.65
CA PRO A 8 -0.52 -13.38 -6.53
C PRO A 8 0.82 -13.72 -5.89
N ALA A 9 0.83 -13.76 -4.57
CA ALA A 9 2.01 -14.11 -3.79
C ALA A 9 1.60 -14.95 -2.59
N LYS A 10 2.57 -15.63 -2.01
CA LYS A 10 2.34 -16.48 -0.85
C LYS A 10 3.54 -16.35 0.09
N ARG A 11 3.24 -16.19 1.38
CA ARG A 11 4.25 -16.23 2.42
C ARG A 11 3.72 -17.05 3.59
N ALA A 12 4.38 -18.18 3.88
CA ALA A 12 3.87 -19.20 4.79
C ALA A 12 2.46 -19.61 4.36
N GLU A 13 1.46 -19.52 5.24
CA GLU A 13 0.07 -19.87 4.91
C GLU A 13 -0.73 -18.70 4.34
N LEU A 14 -0.16 -17.49 4.32
CA LEU A 14 -0.83 -16.31 3.83
C LEU A 14 -0.72 -16.21 2.31
N THR A 15 -1.84 -16.06 1.62
CA THR A 15 -1.87 -15.66 0.22
C THR A 15 -2.37 -14.20 0.14
N TYR A 16 -1.80 -13.44 -0.78
CA TYR A 16 -2.10 -12.02 -0.92
C TYR A 16 -1.68 -11.55 -2.31
N LEU A 17 -1.86 -10.26 -2.60
CA LEU A 17 -1.41 -9.68 -3.86
C LEU A 17 -0.24 -8.72 -3.61
N GLU A 18 0.89 -8.98 -4.27
CA GLU A 18 1.98 -8.01 -4.32
C GLU A 18 1.66 -6.88 -5.29
N ILE A 19 2.15 -5.71 -4.99
CA ILE A 19 2.03 -4.54 -5.86
C ILE A 19 3.35 -4.36 -6.60
N GLU A 20 3.28 -4.28 -7.92
CA GLU A 20 4.41 -3.90 -8.75
C GLU A 20 4.15 -2.54 -9.38
N VAL A 21 5.14 -1.67 -9.30
CA VAL A 21 5.10 -0.35 -9.92
C VAL A 21 6.24 -0.27 -10.92
N ASP A 22 5.90 0.03 -12.16
CA ASP A 22 6.87 0.12 -13.27
C ASP A 22 7.71 -1.15 -13.39
N GLY A 23 7.07 -2.31 -13.21
CA GLY A 23 7.70 -3.62 -13.38
C GLY A 23 8.53 -4.10 -12.20
N LYS A 24 8.52 -3.39 -11.08
CA LYS A 24 9.32 -3.73 -9.90
C LYS A 24 8.44 -3.74 -8.66
N LEU A 25 8.65 -4.72 -7.76
CA LEU A 25 7.91 -4.79 -6.50
C LEU A 25 7.97 -3.46 -5.76
N LEU A 26 6.84 -3.03 -5.20
CA LEU A 26 6.77 -1.75 -4.50
C LEU A 26 7.85 -1.63 -3.42
N ALA A 27 8.05 -2.69 -2.63
CA ALA A 27 9.06 -2.70 -1.59
C ALA A 27 10.47 -2.42 -2.12
N HIS A 28 10.77 -2.81 -3.35
CA HIS A 28 12.08 -2.61 -3.95
C HIS A 28 12.35 -1.19 -4.44
N HIS A 29 11.33 -0.32 -4.42
CA HIS A 29 11.52 1.11 -4.70
C HIS A 29 12.12 1.87 -3.51
N PHE A 30 12.25 1.21 -2.37
CA PHE A 30 12.82 1.80 -1.17
C PHE A 30 14.18 1.17 -0.92
N ALA A 31 15.20 1.99 -0.68
CA ALA A 31 16.50 1.54 -0.22
C ALA A 31 16.73 2.04 1.19
N GLY A 32 17.41 1.26 2.03
CA GLY A 32 17.74 1.64 3.39
C GLY A 32 17.12 0.73 4.43
N ARG A 33 16.31 1.23 5.34
CA ARG A 33 15.97 0.57 6.60
C ARG A 33 14.82 -0.42 6.58
N LEU A 34 14.41 -0.93 5.43
CA LEU A 34 13.37 -1.96 5.41
C LEU A 34 13.74 -3.18 6.25
N GLY A 35 15.03 -3.45 6.42
CA GLY A 35 15.49 -4.59 7.20
C GLY A 35 15.30 -4.46 8.72
N ALA A 36 15.14 -3.26 9.25
CA ALA A 36 14.93 -3.05 10.70
C ALA A 36 13.45 -3.22 11.08
N HIS A 37 12.56 -2.92 10.16
CA HIS A 37 11.12 -3.14 10.25
C HIS A 37 10.67 -3.59 8.88
N PRO A 38 10.57 -4.89 8.63
CA PRO A 38 10.27 -5.40 7.30
C PRO A 38 8.84 -5.10 6.89
N LEU A 39 8.61 -3.87 6.46
CA LEU A 39 7.38 -3.47 5.80
C LEU A 39 7.46 -3.96 4.37
N GLN A 40 7.08 -5.20 4.13
CA GLN A 40 7.37 -5.86 2.87
C GLN A 40 6.16 -6.32 2.10
N LEU A 41 5.00 -6.38 2.76
CA LEU A 41 3.80 -6.93 2.14
C LEU A 41 2.76 -5.85 1.88
N SER A 42 2.15 -5.93 0.70
CA SER A 42 0.93 -5.19 0.45
C SER A 42 -0.19 -5.73 1.35
N PRO A 43 -1.11 -4.88 1.81
CA PRO A 43 -2.26 -5.35 2.58
C PRO A 43 -3.40 -5.88 1.70
N LEU A 44 -3.19 -6.00 0.39
CA LEU A 44 -4.25 -6.37 -0.54
C LEU A 44 -4.47 -7.89 -0.57
N GLY A 45 -5.74 -8.28 -0.50
CA GLY A 45 -6.15 -9.64 -0.78
C GLY A 45 -5.73 -10.69 0.25
N TRP A 46 -5.49 -10.30 1.50
CA TRP A 46 -5.03 -11.24 2.53
C TRP A 46 -6.05 -12.35 2.77
N SER A 47 -5.60 -13.58 2.59
CA SER A 47 -6.44 -14.78 2.80
C SER A 47 -6.88 -14.95 4.25
N SER A 48 -6.14 -14.41 5.21
CA SER A 48 -6.49 -14.45 6.64
C SER A 48 -7.59 -13.44 7.00
N GLY A 49 -7.90 -12.49 6.13
CA GLY A 49 -8.96 -11.53 6.36
C GLY A 49 -10.31 -12.02 5.90
N SER A 50 -11.38 -11.36 6.37
CA SER A 50 -12.73 -11.61 5.88
C SER A 50 -12.95 -10.94 4.52
N PRO A 51 -13.98 -11.36 3.76
CA PRO A 51 -14.35 -10.63 2.55
C PRO A 51 -14.63 -9.15 2.79
N ALA A 52 -15.24 -8.82 3.94
CA ALA A 52 -15.51 -7.43 4.29
C ALA A 52 -14.22 -6.63 4.52
N GLN A 53 -13.23 -7.23 5.16
CA GLN A 53 -11.93 -6.59 5.37
C GLN A 53 -11.20 -6.38 4.06
N ARG A 54 -11.22 -7.36 3.16
CA ARG A 54 -10.61 -7.22 1.83
C ARG A 54 -11.27 -6.11 1.02
N ALA A 55 -12.61 -6.06 1.05
CA ALA A 55 -13.36 -5.01 0.36
C ALA A 55 -13.07 -3.62 0.94
N ALA A 56 -12.95 -3.50 2.25
CA ALA A 56 -12.62 -2.23 2.91
C ALA A 56 -11.23 -1.74 2.47
N THR A 57 -10.25 -2.63 2.40
CA THR A 57 -8.91 -2.28 1.93
C THR A 57 -8.94 -1.79 0.49
N VAL A 58 -9.66 -2.49 -0.38
CA VAL A 58 -9.81 -2.07 -1.79
C VAL A 58 -10.44 -0.67 -1.87
N THR A 59 -11.47 -0.40 -1.09
CA THR A 59 -12.15 0.90 -1.09
C THR A 59 -11.20 2.03 -0.69
N GLN A 60 -10.32 1.78 0.28
CA GLN A 60 -9.30 2.75 0.69
C GLN A 60 -8.30 3.01 -0.45
N PHE A 61 -7.80 1.95 -1.08
CA PHE A 61 -6.87 2.07 -2.20
C PHE A 61 -7.48 2.83 -3.39
N LEU A 62 -8.79 2.69 -3.59
CA LEU A 62 -9.49 3.41 -4.65
C LEU A 62 -9.75 4.88 -4.33
N GLY A 63 -9.40 5.33 -3.13
CA GLY A 63 -9.62 6.71 -2.72
C GLY A 63 -11.09 7.03 -2.47
N GLU A 64 -11.92 6.03 -2.25
CA GLU A 64 -13.36 6.21 -2.05
C GLU A 64 -13.72 6.42 -0.58
N LYS A 65 -12.90 5.91 0.34
CA LYS A 65 -13.09 6.08 1.79
C LYS A 65 -11.75 6.31 2.46
N PRO A 66 -11.72 7.08 3.57
CA PRO A 66 -10.50 7.26 4.34
C PRO A 66 -10.09 5.94 5.00
N SER A 67 -8.79 5.83 5.28
CA SER A 67 -8.26 4.69 6.01
C SER A 67 -8.53 4.84 7.52
N GLN A 68 -8.12 3.82 8.27
CA GLN A 68 -8.16 3.83 9.74
C GLN A 68 -7.13 4.79 10.37
N LEU A 69 -6.14 5.26 9.60
CA LEU A 69 -5.14 6.19 10.11
C LEU A 69 -5.75 7.59 10.26
N LYS A 70 -5.39 8.29 11.35
CA LYS A 70 -5.89 9.65 11.61
C LYS A 70 -5.56 10.62 10.50
N SER A 71 -4.41 10.43 9.84
CA SER A 71 -3.99 11.26 8.72
C SER A 71 -4.83 11.06 7.47
N GLY A 72 -5.58 9.95 7.38
CA GLY A 72 -6.31 9.56 6.18
C GLY A 72 -5.43 8.88 5.13
N ARG A 73 -4.13 8.75 5.37
CA ARG A 73 -3.24 8.03 4.46
C ARG A 73 -3.60 6.56 4.43
N VAL A 74 -3.34 5.93 3.29
CA VAL A 74 -3.61 4.52 3.08
C VAL A 74 -2.33 3.72 3.27
N PRO A 75 -2.31 2.73 4.18
CA PRO A 75 -1.17 1.84 4.30
C PRO A 75 -1.00 1.01 3.02
N VAL A 76 0.18 1.06 2.40
CA VAL A 76 0.46 0.33 1.16
C VAL A 76 1.52 -0.76 1.35
N LEU A 77 2.31 -0.68 2.41
CA LEU A 77 3.20 -1.76 2.86
C LEU A 77 3.06 -1.91 4.37
N VAL A 78 2.86 -3.14 4.81
CA VAL A 78 2.59 -3.47 6.21
C VAL A 78 3.52 -4.57 6.69
N CYS A 79 3.55 -4.79 8.02
CA CYS A 79 4.34 -5.84 8.63
C CYS A 79 3.88 -7.22 8.17
N GLU A 80 4.83 -8.05 7.75
CA GLU A 80 4.54 -9.40 7.25
C GLU A 80 3.99 -10.33 8.34
N GLU A 81 4.29 -10.06 9.61
CA GLU A 81 3.90 -10.96 10.70
C GLU A 81 2.49 -10.71 11.18
N CYS A 82 2.08 -9.46 11.32
CA CYS A 82 0.80 -9.12 11.92
C CYS A 82 -0.18 -8.41 10.98
N GLY A 83 0.30 -7.80 9.91
CA GLY A 83 -0.55 -7.01 9.00
C GLY A 83 -1.21 -5.82 9.66
N ASP A 84 -0.84 -5.49 10.88
CA ASP A 84 -1.45 -4.43 11.67
C ASP A 84 -0.62 -3.16 11.56
N VAL A 85 -1.30 -2.03 11.42
CA VAL A 85 -0.63 -0.72 11.40
C VAL A 85 0.09 -0.41 12.71
N ALA A 86 -0.26 -1.09 13.82
CA ALA A 86 0.44 -0.94 15.10
C ALA A 86 1.93 -1.30 14.99
N CYS A 87 2.31 -2.18 14.07
CA CYS A 87 3.71 -2.53 13.79
C CYS A 87 4.38 -1.51 12.88
N GLY A 88 3.65 -0.52 12.41
CA GLY A 88 4.13 0.45 11.45
C GLY A 88 3.76 0.12 10.03
N ALA A 89 3.55 1.15 9.23
CA ALA A 89 3.20 1.01 7.82
C ALA A 89 3.77 2.16 7.01
N LEU A 90 4.15 1.88 5.78
CA LEU A 90 4.37 2.93 4.80
C LEU A 90 3.03 3.31 4.22
N ALA A 91 2.69 4.58 4.32
CA ALA A 91 1.38 5.07 3.94
C ALA A 91 1.49 6.28 3.02
N VAL A 92 0.50 6.43 2.15
CA VAL A 92 0.42 7.51 1.17
C VAL A 92 -0.94 8.16 1.20
N ARG A 93 -1.03 9.39 0.74
CA ARG A 93 -2.30 9.99 0.38
C ARG A 93 -2.69 9.48 -1.00
N VAL A 94 -3.88 8.95 -1.10
CA VAL A 94 -4.45 8.50 -2.38
C VAL A 94 -5.41 9.58 -2.84
N ILE A 95 -5.09 10.22 -3.95
CA ILE A 95 -5.89 11.32 -4.49
C ILE A 95 -6.51 10.85 -5.81
N ARG A 96 -7.83 10.77 -5.82
CA ARG A 96 -8.59 10.39 -7.00
C ARG A 96 -8.92 11.62 -7.82
N GLU A 97 -8.57 11.58 -9.09
CA GLU A 97 -8.88 12.63 -10.07
C GLU A 97 -9.75 12.01 -11.18
N ALA A 98 -10.13 12.81 -12.18
CA ALA A 98 -11.05 12.34 -13.23
C ALA A 98 -10.51 11.10 -13.98
N ASP A 99 -9.23 11.13 -14.36
CA ASP A 99 -8.61 10.08 -15.19
C ASP A 99 -7.41 9.40 -14.54
N SER A 100 -7.09 9.77 -13.30
CA SER A 100 -5.89 9.28 -12.65
C SER A 100 -6.07 9.11 -11.15
N ILE A 101 -5.18 8.32 -10.57
CA ILE A 101 -4.98 8.25 -9.12
C ILE A 101 -3.54 8.59 -8.83
N ARG A 102 -3.34 9.44 -7.85
CA ARG A 102 -2.00 9.87 -7.41
C ARG A 102 -1.72 9.34 -6.01
N TRP A 103 -0.54 8.79 -5.82
CA TRP A 103 0.02 8.49 -4.51
C TRP A 103 1.07 9.54 -4.19
N THR A 104 0.86 10.26 -3.11
CA THR A 104 1.74 11.35 -2.70
C THR A 104 1.90 11.37 -1.19
N ASP A 105 2.87 12.14 -0.71
CA ASP A 105 3.00 12.45 0.70
C ASP A 105 3.25 11.21 1.56
N TRP A 106 4.31 10.47 1.22
CA TRP A 106 4.72 9.25 1.91
C TRP A 106 5.12 9.52 3.35
N LEU A 107 4.56 8.75 4.29
CA LEU A 107 4.98 8.76 5.69
C LEU A 107 5.05 7.35 6.22
N TYR A 108 5.88 7.16 7.25
CA TYR A 108 5.85 5.99 8.11
C TYR A 108 4.88 6.28 9.26
N GLU A 109 3.86 5.46 9.43
CA GLU A 109 2.82 5.65 10.46
C GLU A 109 2.52 4.34 11.17
N ASP A 110 2.26 4.41 12.49
CA ASP A 110 1.87 3.25 13.29
C ASP A 110 0.47 3.38 13.88
N GLY A 111 -0.23 4.47 13.61
CA GLY A 111 -1.57 4.72 14.11
C GLY A 111 -1.63 5.31 15.52
N TYR A 112 -0.51 5.36 16.23
CA TYR A 112 -0.46 5.88 17.61
C TYR A 112 0.23 7.23 17.69
N GLU A 113 1.26 7.45 16.90
CA GLU A 113 2.06 8.68 16.92
C GLU A 113 1.90 9.43 15.59
N PRO A 114 2.21 10.73 15.57
CA PRO A 114 2.27 11.45 14.29
C PRO A 114 3.20 10.76 13.31
N GLY A 115 2.81 10.72 12.05
CA GLY A 115 3.61 10.14 11.01
C GLY A 115 4.97 10.82 10.88
N ARG A 116 5.96 10.06 10.44
CA ARG A 116 7.33 10.56 10.25
C ARG A 116 7.70 10.58 8.78
N PRO A 117 8.31 11.66 8.28
CA PRO A 117 8.82 11.70 6.92
C PRO A 117 9.84 10.58 6.69
N LEU A 118 9.88 10.08 5.46
CA LEU A 118 10.89 9.11 5.06
C LEU A 118 12.22 9.83 4.82
N ASP A 119 13.26 9.39 5.52
CA ASP A 119 14.62 9.89 5.34
C ASP A 119 15.52 8.89 4.62
N TRP A 120 14.92 7.97 3.91
CA TRP A 120 15.64 6.90 3.22
C TRP A 120 16.32 7.43 1.96
N PRO A 121 17.52 6.92 1.63
CA PRO A 121 18.28 7.40 0.47
C PRO A 121 17.54 7.23 -0.86
N THR A 122 16.75 6.16 -0.98
CA THR A 122 15.95 5.91 -2.17
C THR A 122 14.51 5.66 -1.75
N GLN A 123 13.60 6.41 -2.34
CA GLN A 123 12.17 6.26 -2.14
C GLN A 123 11.47 6.78 -3.39
N PRO A 124 10.28 6.28 -3.71
CA PRO A 124 9.53 6.86 -4.81
C PRO A 124 9.06 8.26 -4.42
N GLY A 125 9.00 9.15 -5.41
CA GLY A 125 8.28 10.41 -5.26
C GLY A 125 6.79 10.19 -5.46
N ASP A 126 6.11 11.19 -6.00
CA ASP A 126 4.71 11.03 -6.37
C ASP A 126 4.59 10.00 -7.49
N LEU A 127 3.62 9.10 -7.34
CA LEU A 127 3.27 8.11 -8.37
C LEU A 127 1.89 8.45 -8.90
N VAL A 128 1.75 8.45 -10.22
CA VAL A 128 0.48 8.76 -10.88
C VAL A 128 0.12 7.61 -11.79
N PHE A 129 -1.08 7.07 -11.62
CA PHE A 129 -1.55 5.91 -12.36
C PHE A 129 -2.77 6.27 -13.19
N ASN A 130 -2.92 5.61 -14.35
CA ASN A 130 -4.17 5.64 -15.10
C ASN A 130 -5.28 5.04 -14.25
N LEU A 131 -6.42 5.73 -14.13
CA LEU A 131 -7.49 5.31 -13.24
C LEU A 131 -8.02 3.91 -13.57
N ASN A 132 -8.29 3.64 -14.84
CA ASN A 132 -8.87 2.35 -15.24
C ASN A 132 -7.90 1.19 -14.98
N ALA A 133 -6.62 1.37 -15.32
CA ALA A 133 -5.60 0.35 -15.06
C ALA A 133 -5.41 0.12 -13.56
N TYR A 134 -5.40 1.20 -12.78
CA TYR A 134 -5.28 1.13 -11.33
C TYR A 134 -6.45 0.37 -10.71
N GLU A 135 -7.68 0.74 -11.06
CA GLU A 135 -8.86 0.05 -10.53
C GLU A 135 -8.84 -1.43 -10.88
N ALA A 136 -8.50 -1.78 -12.11
CA ALA A 136 -8.42 -3.18 -12.52
C ALA A 136 -7.41 -3.96 -11.68
N ALA A 137 -6.25 -3.39 -11.42
CA ALA A 137 -5.20 -4.02 -10.60
C ALA A 137 -5.65 -4.20 -9.15
N ILE A 138 -6.23 -3.16 -8.56
CA ILE A 138 -6.60 -3.17 -7.14
C ILE A 138 -7.81 -4.07 -6.89
N ARG A 139 -8.80 -4.09 -7.78
CA ARG A 139 -10.01 -4.89 -7.61
C ARG A 139 -9.76 -6.40 -7.65
N LYS A 140 -8.61 -6.86 -8.11
CA LYS A 140 -8.22 -8.27 -8.00
C LYS A 140 -8.14 -8.75 -6.54
N ALA A 141 -8.05 -7.83 -5.59
CA ALA A 141 -7.97 -8.12 -4.16
C ALA A 141 -9.33 -8.36 -3.50
N LEU A 142 -10.41 -8.28 -4.24
CA LEU A 142 -11.76 -8.53 -3.72
C LEU A 142 -12.01 -10.02 -3.47
#